data_3c22022d0f53d7b076ce721fcd07f956
#
_entry.id   3c22022d0f53d7b076ce721fcd07f956
#
_cell.length_a   1.000
_cell.length_b   1.000
_cell.length_c   1.000
_cell.angle_alpha   90.00
_cell.angle_beta   90.00
_cell.angle_gamma   90.00
#
_symmetry.space_group_name_H-M   'P 1'
#
loop_
_entity.id
_entity.type
_entity.pdbx_description
1 polymer ?
#
loop_
_entity_poly.entity_id
_entity_poly.type
_entity_poly.pdbx_seq_one_letter_code
_entity_poly.pdbx_strand_id
1 'polypeptide(L)'
;LERLKENGHLFFICSGRTRSFIPDRELMPLGFDGILAGCGTYGEYRGEVMYYHRIPVQEARQVCELLRKLDVSYVLEGRYESYLDAESFPDGDPFPARLKRDMGNRLLPVRGNEDRLEISKFCVDHVEGKIEELEKALSPRFRIIYRRRGLLEIVPKGYSKASGIEEICRALSIAR
;
A
#
# COMPACT_ATOMS: atom_id res chain seq x y z
N LEU A 1 7.43 0.68 -26.55
CA LEU A 1 8.33 1.03 -25.44
C LEU A 1 9.77 1.26 -25.93
N GLU A 2 10.35 0.37 -26.74
CA GLU A 2 11.74 0.45 -27.24
C GLU A 2 12.07 1.81 -27.86
N ARG A 3 11.29 2.25 -28.87
CA ARG A 3 11.50 3.53 -29.56
C ARG A 3 11.48 4.75 -28.63
N LEU A 4 10.72 4.68 -27.54
CA LEU A 4 10.69 5.77 -26.56
C LEU A 4 11.94 5.72 -25.65
N LYS A 5 12.41 4.51 -25.30
CA LYS A 5 13.67 4.34 -24.55
C LYS A 5 14.88 4.81 -25.35
N GLU A 6 14.93 4.52 -26.65
CA GLU A 6 15.95 5.04 -27.56
C GLU A 6 16.01 6.58 -27.58
N ASN A 7 14.88 7.23 -27.35
CA ASN A 7 14.76 8.68 -27.22
C ASN A 7 15.04 9.18 -25.78
N GLY A 8 15.52 8.34 -24.88
CA GLY A 8 15.90 8.71 -23.52
C GLY A 8 14.74 8.80 -22.52
N HIS A 9 13.52 8.33 -22.87
CA HIS A 9 12.40 8.32 -21.94
C HIS A 9 12.50 7.16 -20.93
N LEU A 10 12.11 7.43 -19.68
CA LEU A 10 12.00 6.44 -18.63
C LEU A 10 10.54 6.05 -18.40
N PHE A 11 10.32 4.77 -18.15
CA PHE A 11 8.98 4.22 -17.95
C PHE A 11 8.83 3.65 -16.55
N PHE A 12 7.85 4.18 -15.83
CA PHE A 12 7.53 3.74 -14.47
C PHE A 12 6.13 3.16 -14.38
N ILE A 13 6.00 2.06 -13.65
CA ILE A 13 4.71 1.62 -13.13
C ILE A 13 4.33 2.57 -12.01
N CYS A 14 3.12 3.18 -12.05
CA CYS A 14 2.63 4.05 -10.99
C CYS A 14 1.31 3.50 -10.44
N SER A 15 1.35 2.90 -9.26
CA SER A 15 0.24 2.13 -8.67
C SER A 15 -0.15 2.61 -7.27
N GLY A 16 -1.44 2.44 -6.92
CA GLY A 16 -1.90 2.50 -5.53
C GLY A 16 -1.61 1.22 -4.75
N ARG A 17 -1.33 0.10 -5.43
CA ARG A 17 -0.87 -1.14 -4.79
C ARG A 17 0.50 -0.92 -4.18
N THR A 18 0.73 -1.49 -3.01
CA THR A 18 2.07 -1.52 -2.42
C THR A 18 2.98 -2.48 -3.18
N ARG A 19 4.27 -2.39 -2.94
CA ARG A 19 5.27 -3.18 -3.66
C ARG A 19 5.03 -4.68 -3.51
N SER A 20 4.57 -5.14 -2.33
CA SER A 20 4.22 -6.54 -2.06
C SER A 20 3.10 -7.09 -2.97
N PHE A 21 2.22 -6.24 -3.49
CA PHE A 21 1.12 -6.60 -4.40
C PHE A 21 1.47 -6.51 -5.88
N ILE A 22 2.69 -6.08 -6.24
CA ILE A 22 3.11 -5.94 -7.63
C ILE A 22 3.90 -7.18 -8.04
N PRO A 23 3.42 -7.98 -9.02
CA PRO A 23 4.07 -9.22 -9.43
C PRO A 23 5.26 -8.94 -10.35
N ASP A 24 6.48 -9.23 -9.89
CA ASP A 24 7.71 -9.03 -10.67
C ASP A 24 7.74 -9.85 -11.95
N ARG A 25 7.32 -11.12 -11.87
CA ARG A 25 7.37 -12.05 -12.98
C ARG A 25 6.59 -11.59 -14.21
N GLU A 26 5.50 -10.85 -14.00
CA GLU A 26 4.62 -10.40 -15.06
C GLU A 26 5.02 -9.02 -15.60
N LEU A 27 5.52 -8.15 -14.76
CA LEU A 27 5.72 -6.75 -15.08
C LEU A 27 7.16 -6.39 -15.47
N MET A 28 8.16 -7.01 -14.84
CA MET A 28 9.56 -6.70 -15.15
C MET A 28 9.96 -7.06 -16.59
N PRO A 29 9.48 -8.16 -17.20
CA PRO A 29 9.77 -8.47 -18.61
C PRO A 29 9.24 -7.43 -19.60
N LEU A 30 8.28 -6.58 -19.20
CA LEU A 30 7.77 -5.50 -20.04
C LEU A 30 8.75 -4.32 -20.17
N GLY A 31 9.87 -4.37 -19.46
CA GLY A 31 10.95 -3.41 -19.60
C GLY A 31 10.69 -2.05 -18.95
N PHE A 32 9.96 -1.98 -17.86
CA PHE A 32 9.86 -0.77 -17.04
C PHE A 32 11.20 -0.44 -16.38
N ASP A 33 11.50 0.84 -16.26
CA ASP A 33 12.72 1.34 -15.62
C ASP A 33 12.56 1.42 -14.10
N GLY A 34 11.32 1.50 -13.59
CA GLY A 34 11.07 1.57 -12.16
C GLY A 34 9.61 1.43 -11.77
N ILE A 35 9.36 1.47 -10.47
CA ILE A 35 8.04 1.31 -9.87
C ILE A 35 7.81 2.40 -8.83
N LEU A 36 6.66 3.08 -8.92
CA LEU A 36 6.08 3.92 -7.89
C LEU A 36 4.88 3.18 -7.32
N ALA A 37 4.93 2.82 -6.05
CA ALA A 37 3.94 1.98 -5.39
C ALA A 37 3.34 2.64 -4.14
N GLY A 38 2.31 2.01 -3.56
CA GLY A 38 1.71 2.44 -2.29
C GLY A 38 1.16 3.85 -2.30
N CYS A 39 0.58 4.30 -3.42
CA CYS A 39 0.12 5.68 -3.58
C CYS A 39 1.25 6.73 -3.40
N GLY A 40 2.49 6.39 -3.77
CA GLY A 40 3.64 7.29 -3.69
C GLY A 40 4.48 7.15 -2.42
N THR A 41 4.22 6.16 -1.59
CA THR A 41 5.04 5.87 -0.40
C THR A 41 6.30 5.06 -0.70
N TYR A 42 6.42 4.54 -1.92
CA TYR A 42 7.55 3.72 -2.36
C TYR A 42 7.97 4.06 -3.78
N GLY A 43 9.27 4.14 -4.01
CA GLY A 43 9.87 4.29 -5.33
C GLY A 43 11.11 3.44 -5.50
N GLU A 44 11.21 2.74 -6.63
CA GLU A 44 12.40 2.03 -7.07
C GLU A 44 12.75 2.40 -8.51
N TYR A 45 14.05 2.38 -8.82
CA TYR A 45 14.60 2.60 -10.15
C TYR A 45 15.65 1.55 -10.45
N ARG A 46 15.48 0.79 -11.54
CA ARG A 46 16.37 -0.30 -11.97
C ARG A 46 16.68 -1.32 -10.87
N GLY A 47 15.68 -1.62 -10.04
CA GLY A 47 15.79 -2.56 -8.93
C GLY A 47 16.36 -1.99 -7.64
N GLU A 48 16.81 -0.74 -7.64
CA GLU A 48 17.29 -0.05 -6.44
C GLU A 48 16.17 0.77 -5.80
N VAL A 49 15.99 0.64 -4.49
CA VAL A 49 15.01 1.40 -3.73
C VAL A 49 15.52 2.82 -3.54
N MET A 50 14.82 3.78 -4.13
CA MET A 50 15.14 5.20 -4.03
C MET A 50 14.59 5.84 -2.76
N TYR A 51 13.38 5.42 -2.36
CA TYR A 51 12.75 5.83 -1.10
C TYR A 51 11.67 4.84 -0.65
N TYR A 52 11.42 4.82 0.66
CA TYR A 52 10.32 4.08 1.27
C TYR A 52 9.83 4.77 2.54
N HIS A 53 8.61 5.28 2.51
CA HIS A 53 7.96 5.98 3.60
C HIS A 53 7.03 5.03 4.35
N ARG A 54 7.53 4.49 5.47
CA ARG A 54 6.78 3.58 6.34
C ARG A 54 5.97 4.35 7.39
N ILE A 55 4.85 3.76 7.78
CA ILE A 55 4.14 4.14 8.99
C ILE A 55 4.98 3.63 10.18
N PRO A 56 5.28 4.46 11.18
CA PRO A 56 5.98 4.00 12.38
C PRO A 56 5.25 2.83 13.04
N VAL A 57 5.98 1.82 13.54
CA VAL A 57 5.40 0.59 14.11
C VAL A 57 4.40 0.90 15.24
N GLN A 58 4.73 1.85 16.12
CA GLN A 58 3.83 2.24 17.19
C GLN A 58 2.52 2.84 16.66
N GLU A 59 2.58 3.63 15.60
CA GLU A 59 1.40 4.18 14.94
C GLU A 59 0.58 3.08 14.23
N ALA A 60 1.24 2.13 13.57
CA ALA A 60 0.59 0.97 12.97
C ALA A 60 -0.16 0.14 14.01
N ARG A 61 0.41 -0.06 15.20
CA ARG A 61 -0.26 -0.74 16.33
C ARG A 61 -1.50 0.01 16.80
N GLN A 62 -1.41 1.33 16.98
CA GLN A 62 -2.57 2.16 17.34
C GLN A 62 -3.68 2.09 16.31
N VAL A 63 -3.31 2.03 15.02
CA VAL A 63 -4.27 1.81 13.95
C VAL A 63 -4.94 0.45 14.07
N CYS A 64 -4.19 -0.64 14.29
CA CYS A 64 -4.76 -1.97 14.50
C CYS A 64 -5.74 -2.02 15.68
N GLU A 65 -5.38 -1.41 16.80
CA GLU A 65 -6.24 -1.33 17.99
C GLU A 65 -7.55 -0.59 17.69
N LEU A 66 -7.46 0.54 16.97
CA LEU A 66 -8.64 1.30 16.52
C LEU A 66 -9.54 0.45 15.61
N LEU A 67 -8.96 -0.20 14.60
CA LEU A 67 -9.72 -0.97 13.62
C LEU A 67 -10.41 -2.17 14.26
N ARG A 68 -9.74 -2.86 15.19
CA ARG A 68 -10.34 -3.93 16.00
C ARG A 68 -11.48 -3.41 16.87
N LYS A 69 -11.29 -2.27 17.55
CA LYS A 69 -12.34 -1.64 18.37
C LYS A 69 -13.58 -1.26 17.56
N LEU A 70 -13.37 -0.83 16.32
CA LEU A 70 -14.46 -0.48 15.41
C LEU A 70 -15.04 -1.71 14.70
N ASP A 71 -14.48 -2.88 14.90
CA ASP A 71 -14.92 -4.12 14.27
C ASP A 71 -15.05 -3.97 12.74
N VAL A 72 -14.00 -3.50 12.09
CA VAL A 72 -13.88 -3.35 10.63
C VAL A 72 -12.82 -4.31 10.10
N SER A 73 -13.04 -4.83 8.91
CA SER A 73 -12.06 -5.69 8.24
C SER A 73 -10.90 -4.89 7.70
N TYR A 74 -9.66 -5.40 7.79
CA TYR A 74 -8.51 -4.66 7.31
C TYR A 74 -7.35 -5.53 6.83
N VAL A 75 -6.54 -4.92 5.95
CA VAL A 75 -5.24 -5.44 5.49
C VAL A 75 -4.21 -4.34 5.62
N LEU A 76 -3.09 -4.62 6.25
CA LEU A 76 -1.95 -3.73 6.32
C LEU A 76 -0.97 -4.07 5.20
N GLU A 77 -0.51 -3.06 4.46
CA GLU A 77 0.23 -3.28 3.23
C GLU A 77 1.63 -2.66 3.31
N GLY A 78 2.65 -3.50 3.15
CA GLY A 78 4.05 -3.10 3.20
C GLY A 78 4.80 -3.28 1.89
N ARG A 79 6.11 -3.13 1.96
CA ARG A 79 7.01 -3.27 0.81
C ARG A 79 7.18 -4.71 0.37
N TYR A 80 7.48 -5.60 1.29
CA TYR A 80 7.75 -7.01 1.00
C TYR A 80 6.58 -7.90 1.38
N GLU A 81 5.95 -7.57 2.49
CA GLU A 81 4.89 -8.34 3.12
C GLU A 81 3.63 -7.49 3.29
N SER A 82 2.52 -8.18 3.43
CA SER A 82 1.26 -7.60 3.89
C SER A 82 0.75 -8.41 5.05
N TYR A 83 -0.08 -7.81 5.89
CA TYR A 83 -0.56 -8.43 7.10
C TYR A 83 -2.08 -8.43 7.10
N LEU A 84 -2.64 -9.62 7.34
CA LEU A 84 -4.07 -9.85 7.36
C LEU A 84 -4.53 -10.17 8.78
N ASP A 85 -5.53 -9.46 9.26
CA ASP A 85 -6.34 -9.89 10.40
C ASP A 85 -7.55 -10.65 9.88
N ALA A 86 -7.40 -11.96 9.69
CA ALA A 86 -8.45 -12.78 9.07
C ALA A 86 -9.71 -12.86 9.94
N GLU A 87 -9.58 -12.74 11.26
CA GLU A 87 -10.70 -12.74 12.21
C GLU A 87 -11.56 -11.47 12.12
N SER A 88 -11.05 -10.39 11.49
CA SER A 88 -11.81 -9.16 11.25
C SER A 88 -12.79 -9.26 10.08
N PHE A 89 -12.72 -10.33 9.29
CA PHE A 89 -13.61 -10.54 8.14
C PHE A 89 -14.82 -11.40 8.54
N PRO A 90 -16.01 -11.12 7.98
CA PRO A 90 -17.19 -11.94 8.22
C PRO A 90 -16.95 -13.40 7.84
N ASP A 91 -17.62 -14.32 8.57
CA ASP A 91 -17.59 -15.76 8.26
C ASP A 91 -18.03 -16.01 6.82
N GLY A 92 -17.22 -16.78 6.10
CA GLY A 92 -17.49 -17.12 4.69
C GLY A 92 -17.08 -16.04 3.68
N ASP A 93 -16.47 -14.91 4.09
CA ASP A 93 -15.92 -13.94 3.16
C ASP A 93 -14.79 -14.59 2.33
N PRO A 94 -14.88 -14.59 1.00
CA PRO A 94 -13.88 -15.23 0.13
C PRO A 94 -12.56 -14.44 0.04
N PHE A 95 -12.54 -13.19 0.51
CA PHE A 95 -11.39 -12.30 0.33
C PHE A 95 -10.12 -12.80 1.06
N PRO A 96 -10.15 -13.21 2.33
CA PRO A 96 -8.98 -13.74 3.04
C PRO A 96 -8.34 -14.93 2.33
N ALA A 97 -9.16 -15.90 1.88
CA ALA A 97 -8.68 -17.08 1.18
C ALA A 97 -8.07 -16.74 -0.19
N ARG A 98 -8.70 -15.83 -0.93
CA ARG A 98 -8.18 -15.32 -2.19
C ARG A 98 -6.84 -14.62 -1.99
N LEU A 99 -6.76 -13.71 -1.01
CA LEU A 99 -5.55 -12.94 -0.73
C LEU A 99 -4.38 -13.86 -0.35
N LYS A 100 -4.65 -14.89 0.48
CA LYS A 100 -3.66 -15.90 0.85
C LYS A 100 -3.12 -16.66 -0.35
N ARG A 101 -4.00 -17.04 -1.29
CA ARG A 101 -3.59 -17.72 -2.53
C ARG A 101 -2.72 -16.81 -3.42
N ASP A 102 -3.12 -15.54 -3.56
CA ASP A 102 -2.47 -14.59 -4.48
C ASP A 102 -1.12 -14.12 -3.95
N MET A 103 -0.95 -13.99 -2.63
CA MET A 103 0.26 -13.50 -1.99
C MET A 103 1.19 -14.61 -1.45
N GLY A 104 0.65 -15.79 -1.15
CA GLY A 104 1.44 -16.90 -0.57
C GLY A 104 2.16 -16.50 0.72
N ASN A 105 3.46 -16.78 0.79
CA ASN A 105 4.30 -16.51 1.96
C ASN A 105 4.52 -15.01 2.26
N ARG A 106 4.10 -14.12 1.37
CA ARG A 106 4.15 -12.67 1.59
C ARG A 106 2.97 -12.12 2.39
N LEU A 107 1.97 -12.96 2.68
CA LEU A 107 0.86 -12.61 3.55
C LEU A 107 1.07 -13.21 4.93
N LEU A 108 1.28 -12.37 5.91
CA LEU A 108 1.47 -12.75 7.32
C LEU A 108 0.21 -12.43 8.13
N PRO A 109 -0.03 -13.12 9.26
CA PRO A 109 -1.05 -12.69 10.21
C PRO A 109 -0.61 -11.39 10.91
N VAL A 110 -1.56 -10.54 11.27
CA VAL A 110 -1.28 -9.37 12.14
C VAL A 110 -0.87 -9.85 13.53
N ARG A 111 -1.64 -10.82 14.08
CA ARG A 111 -1.37 -11.41 15.41
C ARG A 111 0.02 -12.04 15.46
N GLY A 112 0.82 -11.63 16.44
CA GLY A 112 2.20 -12.10 16.61
C GLY A 112 3.24 -11.37 15.76
N ASN A 113 2.82 -10.37 14.97
CA ASN A 113 3.71 -9.52 14.18
C ASN A 113 3.60 -8.04 14.51
N GLU A 114 2.83 -7.67 15.55
CA GLU A 114 2.52 -6.28 15.90
C GLU A 114 3.77 -5.42 16.16
N ASP A 115 4.83 -6.02 16.68
CA ASP A 115 6.07 -5.32 17.00
C ASP A 115 7.02 -5.12 15.80
N ARG A 116 6.72 -5.74 14.66
CA ARG A 116 7.56 -5.68 13.45
C ARG A 116 6.82 -5.31 12.18
N LEU A 117 5.64 -4.70 12.31
CA LEU A 117 4.85 -4.24 11.17
C LEU A 117 5.66 -3.28 10.30
N GLU A 118 5.93 -3.66 9.07
CA GLU A 118 6.54 -2.81 8.05
C GLU A 118 5.50 -2.47 6.99
N ILE A 119 4.77 -1.40 7.20
CA ILE A 119 3.65 -1.00 6.35
C ILE A 119 3.77 0.45 5.91
N SER A 120 3.19 0.79 4.77
CA SER A 120 3.14 2.16 4.24
C SER A 120 1.74 2.64 3.92
N LYS A 121 0.78 1.74 3.87
CA LYS A 121 -0.65 2.03 3.76
C LYS A 121 -1.47 0.86 4.33
N PHE A 122 -2.76 1.06 4.45
CA PHE A 122 -3.69 -0.02 4.77
C PHE A 122 -5.03 0.18 4.07
N CYS A 123 -5.76 -0.91 3.90
CA CYS A 123 -7.11 -0.92 3.40
C CYS A 123 -8.06 -1.40 4.49
N VAL A 124 -9.25 -0.82 4.53
CA VAL A 124 -10.35 -1.28 5.39
C VAL A 124 -11.58 -1.57 4.54
N ASP A 125 -12.34 -2.55 4.95
CA ASP A 125 -13.60 -2.96 4.34
C ASP A 125 -14.66 -3.16 5.44
N HIS A 126 -15.92 -3.38 5.08
CA HIS A 126 -17.02 -3.58 6.02
C HIS A 126 -17.17 -2.41 7.02
N VAL A 127 -17.13 -1.18 6.49
CA VAL A 127 -17.12 0.07 7.28
C VAL A 127 -18.52 0.70 7.43
N GLU A 128 -19.57 -0.02 7.11
CA GLU A 128 -20.94 0.47 7.17
C GLU A 128 -21.29 0.97 8.58
N GLY A 129 -21.74 2.23 8.66
CA GLY A 129 -22.07 2.90 9.94
C GLY A 129 -20.88 3.34 10.78
N LYS A 130 -19.61 3.11 10.32
CA LYS A 130 -18.39 3.40 11.08
C LYS A 130 -17.51 4.46 10.42
N ILE A 131 -17.93 4.98 9.28
CA ILE A 131 -17.13 5.91 8.44
C ILE A 131 -16.77 7.19 9.20
N GLU A 132 -17.74 7.82 9.85
CA GLU A 132 -17.53 9.08 10.58
C GLU A 132 -16.50 8.93 11.71
N GLU A 133 -16.56 7.81 12.44
CA GLU A 133 -15.62 7.54 13.52
C GLU A 133 -14.21 7.25 13.00
N LEU A 134 -14.10 6.49 11.91
CA LEU A 134 -12.84 6.26 11.18
C LEU A 134 -12.24 7.58 10.69
N GLU A 135 -13.03 8.42 10.03
CA GLU A 135 -12.56 9.72 9.54
C GLU A 135 -12.08 10.60 10.68
N LYS A 136 -12.86 10.73 11.73
CA LYS A 136 -12.48 11.53 12.91
C LYS A 136 -11.16 11.08 13.51
N ALA A 137 -10.94 9.77 13.62
CA ALA A 137 -9.74 9.20 14.23
C ALA A 137 -8.51 9.28 13.31
N LEU A 138 -8.68 9.04 12.02
CA LEU A 138 -7.58 8.84 11.07
C LEU A 138 -7.22 10.11 10.28
N SER A 139 -8.20 11.00 9.99
CA SER A 139 -7.95 12.20 9.17
C SER A 139 -6.87 13.14 9.70
N PRO A 140 -6.54 13.25 10.99
CA PRO A 140 -5.42 14.09 11.40
C PRO A 140 -4.08 13.69 10.77
N ARG A 141 -3.84 12.40 10.57
CA ARG A 141 -2.56 11.83 10.11
C ARG A 141 -2.62 11.17 8.73
N PHE A 142 -3.80 10.72 8.32
CA PHE A 142 -4.00 9.97 7.10
C PHE A 142 -4.96 10.66 6.15
N ARG A 143 -4.81 10.36 4.87
CA ARG A 143 -5.78 10.63 3.82
C ARG A 143 -6.58 9.36 3.56
N ILE A 144 -7.90 9.48 3.57
CA ILE A 144 -8.85 8.40 3.28
C ILE A 144 -9.28 8.52 1.84
N ILE A 145 -9.15 7.44 1.08
CA ILE A 145 -9.47 7.36 -0.34
C ILE A 145 -10.60 6.34 -0.50
N TYR A 146 -11.77 6.81 -0.87
CA TYR A 146 -12.93 5.97 -1.16
C TYR A 146 -12.75 5.28 -2.51
N ARG A 147 -12.84 3.94 -2.53
CA ARG A 147 -12.68 3.15 -3.76
C ARG A 147 -14.00 2.63 -4.29
N ARG A 148 -14.72 1.92 -3.47
CA ARG A 148 -16.04 1.36 -3.75
C ARG A 148 -16.81 1.32 -2.43
N ARG A 149 -18.08 0.97 -2.49
CA ARG A 149 -18.89 0.81 -1.29
C ARG A 149 -18.20 -0.14 -0.30
N GLY A 150 -17.94 0.34 0.91
CA GLY A 150 -17.31 -0.41 1.99
C GLY A 150 -15.77 -0.50 1.95
N LEU A 151 -15.11 -0.20 0.81
CA LEU A 151 -13.65 -0.30 0.70
C LEU A 151 -12.98 1.09 0.72
N LEU A 152 -12.13 1.31 1.69
CA LEU A 152 -11.31 2.52 1.82
C LEU A 152 -9.83 2.17 1.75
N GLU A 153 -9.04 3.00 1.06
CA GLU A 153 -7.59 3.00 1.16
C GLU A 153 -7.14 4.15 2.05
N ILE A 154 -6.22 3.88 2.95
CA ILE A 154 -5.75 4.84 3.96
C ILE A 154 -4.24 4.97 3.82
N VAL A 155 -3.80 6.19 3.53
CA VAL A 155 -2.41 6.52 3.19
C VAL A 155 -1.95 7.68 4.07
N PRO A 156 -0.72 7.71 4.58
CA PRO A 156 -0.20 8.85 5.33
C PRO A 156 -0.38 10.16 4.55
N LYS A 157 -0.68 11.26 5.24
CA LYS A 157 -0.78 12.57 4.61
C LYS A 157 0.54 12.99 3.98
N GLY A 158 0.46 13.78 2.90
CA GLY A 158 1.63 14.21 2.13
C GLY A 158 1.99 13.27 0.98
N TYR A 159 1.50 12.02 0.99
CA TYR A 159 1.81 11.06 -0.07
C TYR A 159 0.69 10.91 -1.08
N SER A 160 1.09 10.86 -2.34
CA SER A 160 0.21 10.64 -3.49
C SER A 160 1.05 10.12 -4.65
N LYS A 161 0.41 9.62 -5.70
CA LYS A 161 1.12 9.28 -6.94
C LYS A 161 1.91 10.48 -7.48
N ALA A 162 1.35 11.69 -7.38
CA ALA A 162 2.01 12.92 -7.83
C ALA A 162 3.25 13.21 -6.99
N SER A 163 3.16 13.19 -5.65
CA SER A 163 4.34 13.40 -4.80
C SER A 163 5.42 12.34 -5.01
N GLY A 164 5.03 11.09 -5.27
CA GLY A 164 5.97 10.03 -5.61
C GLY A 164 6.70 10.27 -6.94
N ILE A 165 5.98 10.74 -7.96
CA ILE A 165 6.59 11.16 -9.23
C ILE A 165 7.58 12.30 -8.99
N GLU A 166 7.21 13.30 -8.20
CA GLU A 166 8.09 14.41 -7.84
C GLU A 166 9.37 13.96 -7.14
N GLU A 167 9.24 13.02 -6.23
CA GLU A 167 10.38 12.49 -5.47
C GLU A 167 11.34 11.72 -6.37
N ILE A 168 10.83 10.86 -7.27
CA ILE A 168 11.65 10.15 -8.26
C ILE A 168 12.31 11.12 -9.25
N CYS A 169 11.58 12.11 -9.78
CA CYS A 169 12.17 13.12 -10.67
C CYS A 169 13.32 13.86 -10.00
N ARG A 170 13.16 14.22 -8.73
CA ARG A 170 14.21 14.87 -7.94
C ARG A 170 15.40 13.95 -7.72
N ALA A 171 15.17 12.69 -7.33
CA ALA A 171 16.21 11.70 -7.10
C ALA A 171 17.03 11.39 -8.36
N LEU A 172 16.40 11.42 -9.53
CA LEU A 172 17.04 11.16 -10.82
C LEU A 172 17.50 12.44 -11.54
N SER A 173 17.36 13.60 -10.91
CA SER A 173 17.69 14.93 -11.51
C SER A 173 16.98 15.18 -12.86
N ILE A 174 15.75 14.68 -12.99
CA ILE A 174 14.91 14.89 -14.17
C ILE A 174 14.13 16.19 -14.02
N ALA A 175 14.26 17.09 -15.00
CA ALA A 175 13.44 18.30 -15.07
C ALA A 175 11.96 17.94 -15.35
N ARG A 176 11.04 18.73 -14.80
CA ARG A 176 9.61 18.65 -15.09
C ARG A 176 9.27 19.36 -16.40
#